data_81a9a47edcc3b10be0580712fd47a0af
#
_entry.id   81a9a47edcc3b10be0580712fd47a0af
#
_cell.length_a   1.000
_cell.length_b   1.000
_cell.length_c   1.000
_cell.angle_alpha   90.00
_cell.angle_beta   90.00
_cell.angle_gamma   90.00
#
_symmetry.space_group_name_H-M   'P 1'
#
loop_
_entity.id
_entity.type
_entity.pdbx_description
1 polymer ?
#
loop_
_entity_poly.entity_id
_entity_poly.type
_entity_poly.pdbx_seq_one_letter_code
_entity_poly.pdbx_strand_id
1 'polypeptide(L)'
;LEEPQAKVADVFLMLAETGAAVQSSADQEGEKREFKVTVEDVAHWAGMSGQEVQTILGHFANQRRVELFPDKIVVRNISDFQRFVSTRRKK
;
A
#
# COMPACT_ATOMS: atom_id res chain seq x y z
N LEU A 1 -0.97 13.29 -15.81
CA LEU A 1 -0.73 13.44 -14.38
C LEU A 1 -1.05 12.15 -13.67
N GLU A 2 -0.14 11.73 -12.84
CA GLU A 2 -0.37 10.53 -12.05
C GLU A 2 -1.16 10.86 -10.81
N GLU A 3 -2.04 9.97 -10.45
CA GLU A 3 -2.80 10.16 -9.24
C GLU A 3 -1.96 9.77 -8.04
N PRO A 4 -2.00 10.59 -6.99
CA PRO A 4 -1.21 10.27 -5.80
C PRO A 4 -1.57 8.93 -5.20
N GLN A 5 -2.85 8.56 -5.25
CA GLN A 5 -3.28 7.28 -4.70
C GLN A 5 -2.66 6.13 -5.46
N ALA A 6 -2.53 6.26 -6.77
CA ALA A 6 -1.90 5.22 -7.57
C ALA A 6 -0.42 5.09 -7.23
N LYS A 7 0.24 6.21 -6.96
CA LYS A 7 1.65 6.16 -6.57
C LYS A 7 1.84 5.39 -5.28
N VAL A 8 0.98 5.65 -4.30
CA VAL A 8 1.07 4.94 -3.02
C VAL A 8 0.81 3.46 -3.21
N ALA A 9 -0.24 3.13 -3.95
CA ALA A 9 -0.56 1.72 -4.19
C ALA A 9 0.59 1.02 -4.92
N ASP A 10 1.22 1.72 -5.87
CA ASP A 10 2.32 1.15 -6.62
C ASP A 10 3.51 0.83 -5.73
N VAL A 11 3.76 1.67 -4.73
CA VAL A 11 4.84 1.40 -3.78
C VAL A 11 4.61 0.07 -3.10
N PHE A 12 3.39 -0.19 -2.64
CA PHE A 12 3.11 -1.45 -1.97
C PHE A 12 3.24 -2.63 -2.91
N LEU A 13 2.83 -2.47 -4.16
CA LEU A 13 2.99 -3.55 -5.12
C LEU A 13 4.46 -3.84 -5.39
N MET A 14 5.25 -2.79 -5.49
CA MET A 14 6.69 -2.96 -5.68
C MET A 14 7.31 -3.69 -4.50
N LEU A 15 6.92 -3.32 -3.29
CA LEU A 15 7.46 -3.96 -2.11
C LEU A 15 7.06 -5.44 -2.04
N ALA A 16 5.84 -5.73 -2.45
CA ALA A 16 5.39 -7.12 -2.46
C ALA A 16 6.20 -7.94 -3.46
N GLU A 17 6.52 -7.35 -4.60
CA GLU A 17 7.28 -8.06 -5.62
C GLU A 17 8.72 -8.29 -5.20
N THR A 18 9.28 -7.38 -4.41
CA THR A 18 10.67 -7.51 -3.99
C THR A 18 10.83 -8.38 -2.75
N GLY A 19 9.73 -8.91 -2.22
CA GLY A 19 9.80 -9.76 -1.05
C GLY A 19 9.90 -9.01 0.26
N ALA A 20 9.67 -7.70 0.23
CA ALA A 20 9.70 -6.92 1.47
C ALA A 20 8.49 -7.16 2.34
N ALA A 21 7.44 -7.73 1.78
CA ALA A 21 6.23 -8.01 2.54
C ALA A 21 6.41 -9.27 3.38
N VAL A 22 5.85 -9.23 4.57
CA VAL A 22 5.81 -10.40 5.44
C VAL A 22 4.41 -10.98 5.33
N GLN A 23 4.32 -12.20 4.85
CA GLN A 23 3.04 -12.85 4.71
C GLN A 23 2.53 -13.25 6.08
N SER A 24 1.29 -12.91 6.37
CA SER A 24 0.69 -13.26 7.63
C SER A 24 0.43 -14.77 7.66
N SER A 25 0.90 -15.41 8.72
CA SER A 25 0.68 -16.84 8.85
C SER A 25 -0.78 -17.18 9.08
N ALA A 26 -1.55 -16.21 9.56
CA ALA A 26 -2.98 -16.41 9.78
C ALA A 26 -3.80 -16.10 8.55
N ASP A 27 -3.15 -15.72 7.48
CA ASP A 27 -3.83 -15.30 6.28
C ASP A 27 -4.37 -16.50 5.53
N GLN A 28 -5.66 -16.69 5.63
CA GLN A 28 -6.31 -17.80 4.96
C GLN A 28 -6.53 -17.54 3.49
N GLU A 29 -6.51 -16.29 3.10
CA GLU A 29 -6.88 -15.90 1.75
C GLU A 29 -5.69 -15.68 0.84
N GLY A 30 -4.51 -15.56 1.42
CA GLY A 30 -3.32 -15.36 0.63
C GLY A 30 -3.18 -13.97 0.05
N GLU A 31 -4.08 -13.08 0.37
CA GLU A 31 -4.06 -11.72 -0.19
C GLU A 31 -3.54 -10.69 0.78
N LYS A 32 -3.45 -11.03 2.05
CA LYS A 32 -3.04 -10.08 3.06
C LYS A 32 -1.51 -10.01 3.12
N ARG A 33 -1.00 -8.79 3.15
CA ARG A 33 0.46 -8.57 3.22
C ARG A 33 0.76 -7.58 4.31
N GLU A 34 1.78 -7.86 5.06
CA GLU A 34 2.24 -7.00 6.13
C GLU A 34 3.58 -6.40 5.72
N PHE A 35 3.66 -5.06 5.74
CA PHE A 35 4.86 -4.36 5.37
C PHE A 35 5.40 -3.63 6.59
N LYS A 36 6.62 -3.93 6.97
CA LYS A 36 7.25 -3.27 8.12
C LYS A 36 7.85 -1.96 7.68
N VAL A 37 6.99 -1.03 7.33
CA VAL A 37 7.38 0.29 6.85
C VAL A 37 6.49 1.31 7.53
N THR A 38 6.96 2.55 7.52
CA THR A 38 6.22 3.66 8.07
C THR A 38 5.68 4.54 6.96
N VAL A 39 4.84 5.50 7.35
CA VAL A 39 4.34 6.47 6.40
C VAL A 39 5.49 7.20 5.73
N GLU A 40 6.54 7.51 6.50
CA GLU A 40 7.68 8.23 5.94
C GLU A 40 8.42 7.40 4.91
N ASP A 41 8.53 6.10 5.15
CA ASP A 41 9.16 5.23 4.17
C ASP A 41 8.40 5.24 2.86
N VAL A 42 7.09 5.13 2.95
CA VAL A 42 6.26 5.13 1.75
C VAL A 42 6.37 6.47 1.03
N ALA A 43 6.38 7.56 1.79
CA ALA A 43 6.50 8.88 1.19
C ALA A 43 7.81 9.02 0.42
N HIS A 44 8.88 8.50 1.00
CA HIS A 44 10.17 8.56 0.35
C HIS A 44 10.16 7.82 -0.99
N TRP A 45 9.63 6.63 -0.99
CA TRP A 45 9.60 5.82 -2.20
C TRP A 45 8.63 6.37 -3.24
N ALA A 46 7.54 6.97 -2.78
CA ALA A 46 6.55 7.53 -3.70
C ALA A 46 6.95 8.91 -4.20
N GLY A 47 7.95 9.53 -3.58
CA GLY A 47 8.33 10.88 -3.96
C GLY A 47 7.31 11.91 -3.55
N MET A 48 6.67 11.70 -2.40
CA MET A 48 5.60 12.57 -1.91
C MET A 48 5.92 13.00 -0.49
N SER A 49 5.20 14.01 -0.02
CA SER A 49 5.34 14.42 1.36
C SER A 49 4.69 13.38 2.29
N GLY A 50 5.21 13.30 3.51
CA GLY A 50 4.65 12.38 4.47
C GLY A 50 3.21 12.71 4.79
N GLN A 51 2.87 14.00 4.85
CA GLN A 51 1.52 14.41 5.15
C GLN A 51 0.55 13.97 4.06
N GLU A 52 0.98 14.06 2.82
CA GLU A 52 0.16 13.65 1.70
C GLU A 52 -0.08 12.14 1.72
N VAL A 53 0.98 11.38 1.99
CA VAL A 53 0.86 9.93 2.07
C VAL A 53 -0.03 9.54 3.24
N GLN A 54 0.11 10.22 4.37
CA GLN A 54 -0.72 9.92 5.52
C GLN A 54 -2.20 10.13 5.22
N THR A 55 -2.52 11.19 4.50
CA THR A 55 -3.89 11.46 4.09
C THR A 55 -4.41 10.34 3.21
N ILE A 56 -3.60 9.92 2.25
CA ILE A 56 -4.01 8.87 1.32
C ILE A 56 -4.17 7.54 2.04
N LEU A 57 -3.24 7.19 2.91
CA LEU A 57 -3.33 5.95 3.65
C LEU A 57 -4.53 5.97 4.59
N GLY A 58 -4.81 7.12 5.18
CA GLY A 58 -6.01 7.24 6.01
C GLY A 58 -7.27 6.98 5.21
N HIS A 59 -7.29 7.45 3.99
CA HIS A 59 -8.41 7.22 3.10
C HIS A 59 -8.57 5.72 2.80
N PHE A 60 -7.46 5.07 2.49
CA PHE A 60 -7.49 3.63 2.26
C PHE A 60 -7.93 2.87 3.52
N ALA A 61 -7.50 3.34 4.68
CA ALA A 61 -7.88 2.69 5.93
C ALA A 61 -9.39 2.82 6.16
N ASN A 62 -9.95 3.98 5.83
CA ASN A 62 -11.39 4.17 5.92
C ASN A 62 -12.14 3.21 5.02
N GLN A 63 -11.55 2.86 3.90
CA GLN A 63 -12.16 1.92 2.97
C GLN A 63 -11.84 0.48 3.33
N ARG A 64 -11.14 0.28 4.43
CA ARG A 64 -10.73 -1.04 4.92
C ARG A 64 -9.83 -1.77 3.96
N ARG A 65 -9.04 -1.01 3.21
CA ARG A 65 -8.05 -1.59 2.32
C ARG A 65 -6.72 -1.81 3.01
N VAL A 66 -6.41 -0.98 3.99
CA VAL A 66 -5.17 -1.12 4.75
C VAL A 66 -5.47 -0.94 6.22
N GLU A 67 -4.54 -1.40 7.04
CA GLU A 67 -4.55 -1.15 8.48
C GLU A 67 -3.25 -0.48 8.83
N LEU A 68 -3.33 0.63 9.55
CA LEU A 68 -2.17 1.44 9.88
C LEU A 68 -1.75 1.18 11.32
N PHE A 69 -0.47 0.91 11.49
CA PHE A 69 0.13 0.69 12.80
C PHE A 69 1.35 1.58 12.93
N PRO A 70 1.81 1.84 14.15
CA PRO A 70 2.96 2.74 14.32
C PRO A 70 4.23 2.29 13.64
N ASP A 71 4.42 0.99 13.46
CA ASP A 71 5.66 0.46 12.93
C ASP A 71 5.46 -0.41 11.69
N LYS A 72 4.25 -0.49 11.18
CA LYS A 72 3.98 -1.31 10.01
C LYS A 72 2.68 -0.88 9.36
N ILE A 73 2.48 -1.35 8.15
CA ILE A 73 1.24 -1.11 7.42
C ILE A 73 0.81 -2.45 6.85
N VAL A 74 -0.44 -2.80 7.06
CA VAL A 74 -0.99 -4.06 6.56
C VAL A 74 -1.93 -3.78 5.41
N VAL A 75 -1.66 -4.39 4.26
CA VAL A 75 -2.56 -4.32 3.11
C VAL A 75 -3.47 -5.54 3.19
N ARG A 76 -4.76 -5.29 3.32
CA ARG A 76 -5.70 -6.37 3.56
C ARG A 76 -5.91 -7.24 2.33
N ASN A 77 -5.84 -6.65 1.14
CA ASN A 77 -6.04 -7.39 -0.09
C ASN A 77 -5.16 -6.79 -1.15
N ILE A 78 -4.02 -7.44 -1.40
CA ILE A 78 -3.06 -6.90 -2.35
C ILE A 78 -3.62 -6.89 -3.77
N SER A 79 -4.54 -7.78 -4.07
CA SER A 79 -5.17 -7.81 -5.39
C SER A 79 -5.96 -6.54 -5.67
N ASP A 80 -6.54 -5.93 -4.64
CA ASP A 80 -7.24 -4.65 -4.81
C ASP A 80 -6.29 -3.60 -5.36
N PHE A 81 -5.10 -3.55 -4.79
CA PHE A 81 -4.13 -2.57 -5.24
C PHE A 81 -3.66 -2.88 -6.65
N GLN A 82 -3.50 -4.15 -6.98
CA GLN A 82 -3.11 -4.53 -8.33
C GLN A 82 -4.15 -4.09 -9.35
N ARG A 83 -5.42 -4.31 -9.05
CA ARG A 83 -6.48 -3.88 -9.94
C ARG A 83 -6.55 -2.37 -10.02
N PHE A 84 -6.38 -1.71 -8.89
CA PHE A 84 -6.44 -0.25 -8.85
C PHE A 84 -5.36 0.35 -9.74
N VAL A 85 -4.14 -0.12 -9.60
CA VAL A 85 -3.02 0.40 -10.39
C VAL A 85 -3.19 0.03 -11.86
N SER A 86 -3.60 -1.19 -12.14
CA SER A 86 -3.80 -1.60 -13.53
C SER A 86 -4.83 -0.73 -14.23
N THR A 87 -5.91 -0.43 -13.53
CA THR A 87 -6.95 0.42 -14.10
C THR A 87 -6.43 1.82 -14.41
N ARG A 88 -5.61 2.35 -13.51
CA ARG A 88 -5.06 3.69 -13.72
C ARG A 88 -4.04 3.74 -14.84
N ARG A 89 -3.31 2.66 -15.03
CA ARG A 89 -2.26 2.62 -16.05
C ARG A 89 -2.79 2.23 -17.41
N LYS A 90 -3.95 1.64 -17.44
CA LYS A 90 -4.48 1.14 -18.69
C LYS A 90 -4.81 2.29 -19.63
N LYS A 91 -4.50 2.11 -20.87
CA LYS A 91 -4.75 3.11 -21.89
C LYS A 91 -5.85 2.68 -22.81
#